data_12bc9d0d0fd6b22a8d89ebd74fa316e4
#
_entry.id   12bc9d0d0fd6b22a8d89ebd74fa316e4
#
_cell.length_a   1.000
_cell.length_b   1.000
_cell.length_c   1.000
_cell.angle_alpha   90.00
_cell.angle_beta   90.00
_cell.angle_gamma   90.00
#
_symmetry.space_group_name_H-M   'P 1'
#
loop_
_entity.id
_entity.type
_entity.pdbx_description
1 polymer ?
#
loop_
_entity_poly.entity_id
_entity_poly.type
_entity_poly.pdbx_seq_one_letter_code
_entity_poly.pdbx_strand_id
1 'polypeptide(L)'
;GFHDQRTIVSRLECIAEGGLTPEAMILLERFPEAKPRVHGEPDLPDADWPLPDDEAQQAADEAAIAMATRGVAQAAGDPDRRLEHLMRASDEMRSTFITMEARLVEWVGLFLPEARFGQDRSSLGKTVGEAESLEHLSKTLGVSLPPVGPDKPEWKALKEWGQSVAVFRGQLDRLENGIRHLSQQHLPSLSALLGPLLAARLC
;
A
#
# COMPACT_ATOMS: atom_id res chain seq x y z
N GLY A 1 2.12 -29.42 18.27
CA GLY A 1 1.50 -30.74 18.11
C GLY A 1 1.40 -31.46 19.44
N PHE A 2 0.42 -32.36 19.56
CA PHE A 2 0.17 -33.17 20.75
C PHE A 2 0.38 -34.63 20.39
N HIS A 3 1.12 -35.38 21.23
CA HIS A 3 1.36 -36.79 21.00
C HIS A 3 1.36 -37.53 22.34
N ASP A 4 0.93 -38.77 22.31
CA ASP A 4 1.04 -39.70 23.42
C ASP A 4 2.21 -40.68 23.13
N GLN A 5 3.25 -40.62 23.96
CA GLN A 5 4.47 -41.40 23.87
C GLN A 5 5.14 -41.38 22.48
N ARG A 6 4.53 -41.91 21.44
CA ARG A 6 5.04 -41.99 20.07
C ARG A 6 3.97 -41.66 19.01
N THR A 7 2.74 -41.38 19.41
CA THR A 7 1.64 -41.09 18.50
C THR A 7 1.24 -39.61 18.62
N ILE A 8 1.21 -38.90 17.52
CA ILE A 8 0.75 -37.54 17.51
C ILE A 8 -0.78 -37.56 17.52
N VAL A 9 -1.37 -37.02 18.59
CA VAL A 9 -2.82 -36.99 18.80
C VAL A 9 -3.47 -35.85 18.05
N SER A 10 -2.78 -34.71 17.97
CA SER A 10 -3.26 -33.52 17.25
C SER A 10 -2.10 -32.64 16.84
N ARG A 11 -2.25 -31.94 15.72
CA ARG A 11 -1.26 -31.01 15.20
C ARG A 11 -1.86 -29.62 15.08
N LEU A 12 -1.22 -28.64 15.74
CA LEU A 12 -1.46 -27.23 15.52
C LEU A 12 -0.10 -26.52 15.49
N GLU A 13 0.18 -25.84 14.39
CA GLU A 13 1.36 -25.00 14.29
C GLU A 13 0.98 -23.57 14.66
N CYS A 14 1.61 -23.03 15.69
CA CYS A 14 1.46 -21.64 16.07
C CYS A 14 2.83 -21.01 16.27
N ILE A 15 3.01 -19.81 15.76
CA ILE A 15 4.21 -19.00 15.97
C ILE A 15 3.97 -18.18 17.22
N ALA A 16 4.78 -18.41 18.26
CA ALA A 16 4.71 -17.66 19.51
C ALA A 16 6.07 -17.07 19.85
N GLU A 17 6.14 -15.78 20.00
CA GLU A 17 7.26 -15.12 20.65
C GLU A 17 7.01 -15.09 22.16
N GLY A 18 7.69 -16.00 22.91
CA GLY A 18 7.76 -15.91 24.36
C GLY A 18 6.63 -16.53 25.17
N GLY A 19 5.96 -17.58 24.70
CA GLY A 19 4.98 -18.29 25.52
C GLY A 19 3.97 -19.13 24.73
N LEU A 20 3.07 -19.80 25.46
CA LEU A 20 1.96 -20.52 24.83
C LEU A 20 0.93 -19.53 24.28
N THR A 21 0.54 -19.72 23.03
CA THR A 21 -0.56 -18.92 22.45
C THR A 21 -1.88 -19.31 23.09
N PRO A 22 -2.92 -18.45 23.02
CA PRO A 22 -4.26 -18.80 23.49
C PRO A 22 -4.81 -20.07 22.85
N GLU A 23 -4.48 -20.33 21.59
CA GLU A 23 -4.86 -21.53 20.85
C GLU A 23 -4.18 -22.78 21.42
N ALA A 24 -2.90 -22.68 21.75
CA ALA A 24 -2.16 -23.77 22.42
C ALA A 24 -2.72 -24.03 23.83
N MET A 25 -3.20 -23.00 24.53
CA MET A 25 -3.85 -23.17 25.84
C MET A 25 -5.19 -23.92 25.72
N ILE A 26 -6.01 -23.61 24.71
CA ILE A 26 -7.27 -24.34 24.45
C ILE A 26 -6.97 -25.82 24.17
N LEU A 27 -5.93 -26.12 23.41
CA LEU A 27 -5.51 -27.50 23.17
C LEU A 27 -5.01 -28.20 24.44
N LEU A 28 -4.29 -27.51 25.33
CA LEU A 28 -3.87 -28.05 26.62
C LEU A 28 -5.04 -28.31 27.57
N GLU A 29 -6.07 -27.47 27.55
CA GLU A 29 -7.32 -27.72 28.30
C GLU A 29 -8.03 -29.00 27.80
N ARG A 30 -8.05 -29.23 26.47
CA ARG A 30 -8.62 -30.41 25.85
C ARG A 30 -7.77 -31.66 26.09
N PHE A 31 -6.46 -31.51 26.16
CA PHE A 31 -5.51 -32.60 26.36
C PHE A 31 -4.53 -32.27 27.53
N PRO A 32 -5.00 -32.32 28.77
CA PRO A 32 -4.24 -31.84 29.94
C PRO A 32 -2.94 -32.63 30.20
N GLU A 33 -2.84 -33.86 29.72
CA GLU A 33 -1.63 -34.69 29.85
C GLU A 33 -0.58 -34.43 28.75
N ALA A 34 -0.94 -33.60 27.75
CA ALA A 34 -0.02 -33.30 26.64
C ALA A 34 1.10 -32.36 27.06
N LYS A 35 2.30 -32.61 26.57
CA LYS A 35 3.47 -31.76 26.79
C LYS A 35 3.73 -30.91 25.55
N PRO A 36 3.70 -29.58 25.63
CA PRO A 36 4.05 -28.73 24.52
C PRO A 36 5.52 -28.90 24.13
N ARG A 37 5.80 -28.93 22.85
CA ARG A 37 7.16 -28.99 22.28
C ARG A 37 7.37 -27.83 21.32
N VAL A 38 8.60 -27.33 21.27
CA VAL A 38 8.97 -26.26 20.35
C VAL A 38 9.23 -26.85 18.97
N HIS A 39 8.77 -26.18 17.92
CA HIS A 39 9.03 -26.58 16.53
C HIS A 39 10.55 -26.58 16.26
N GLY A 40 11.03 -27.66 15.64
CA GLY A 40 12.45 -27.83 15.33
C GLY A 40 13.22 -28.68 16.35
N GLU A 41 12.59 -29.18 17.41
CA GLU A 41 13.24 -30.24 18.24
C GLU A 41 13.32 -31.55 17.45
N PRO A 42 14.50 -32.20 17.44
CA PRO A 42 14.78 -33.36 16.58
C PRO A 42 13.99 -34.63 16.91
N ASP A 43 13.22 -34.63 17.98
CA ASP A 43 12.52 -35.83 18.48
C ASP A 43 11.10 -35.99 17.95
N LEU A 44 10.62 -35.09 17.06
CA LEU A 44 9.30 -35.22 16.42
C LEU A 44 9.49 -35.87 15.04
N PRO A 45 9.18 -37.16 14.87
CA PRO A 45 9.30 -37.82 13.58
C PRO A 45 8.33 -37.25 12.58
N ASP A 46 8.81 -36.77 11.44
CA ASP A 46 7.97 -36.18 10.36
C ASP A 46 7.02 -37.21 9.73
N ALA A 47 7.32 -38.50 9.87
CA ALA A 47 6.60 -39.58 9.18
C ALA A 47 5.33 -40.08 9.88
N ASP A 48 5.18 -39.81 11.17
CA ASP A 48 4.14 -40.45 11.99
C ASP A 48 2.99 -39.48 12.43
N TRP A 49 2.86 -38.36 11.73
CA TRP A 49 1.74 -37.47 11.99
C TRP A 49 0.43 -38.13 11.52
N PRO A 50 -0.53 -38.40 12.41
CA PRO A 50 -1.81 -38.92 11.98
C PRO A 50 -2.48 -37.90 11.04
N LEU A 51 -3.09 -38.41 9.98
CA LEU A 51 -3.93 -37.55 9.15
C LEU A 51 -5.06 -37.00 10.05
N PRO A 52 -5.28 -35.68 10.05
CA PRO A 52 -6.36 -35.10 10.82
C PRO A 52 -7.70 -35.70 10.33
N ASP A 53 -8.56 -36.06 11.25
CA ASP A 53 -9.96 -36.29 10.91
C ASP A 53 -10.66 -34.98 10.56
N ASP A 54 -11.88 -35.04 10.04
CA ASP A 54 -12.61 -33.84 9.59
C ASP A 54 -12.82 -32.84 10.73
N GLU A 55 -13.01 -33.29 11.97
CA GLU A 55 -13.17 -32.42 13.14
C GLU A 55 -11.85 -31.73 13.49
N ALA A 56 -10.73 -32.44 13.47
CA ALA A 56 -9.42 -31.86 13.71
C ALA A 56 -9.01 -30.90 12.61
N GLN A 57 -9.31 -31.20 11.35
CA GLN A 57 -9.07 -30.31 10.22
C GLN A 57 -9.89 -29.02 10.35
N GLN A 58 -11.19 -29.13 10.66
CA GLN A 58 -12.02 -27.94 10.87
C GLN A 58 -11.51 -27.08 12.02
N ALA A 59 -11.13 -27.69 13.15
CA ALA A 59 -10.55 -26.96 14.28
C ALA A 59 -9.24 -26.27 13.92
N ALA A 60 -8.38 -26.89 13.10
CA ALA A 60 -7.14 -26.28 12.61
C ALA A 60 -7.44 -25.09 11.68
N ASP A 61 -8.40 -25.20 10.78
CA ASP A 61 -8.81 -24.13 9.86
C ASP A 61 -9.41 -22.94 10.63
N GLU A 62 -10.27 -23.19 11.61
CA GLU A 62 -10.83 -22.15 12.48
C GLU A 62 -9.73 -21.43 13.28
N ALA A 63 -8.75 -22.16 13.82
CA ALA A 63 -7.62 -21.60 14.53
C ALA A 63 -6.72 -20.76 13.59
N ALA A 64 -6.47 -21.26 12.38
CA ALA A 64 -5.69 -20.52 11.37
C ALA A 64 -6.37 -19.20 10.97
N ILE A 65 -7.69 -19.22 10.77
CA ILE A 65 -8.47 -18.00 10.47
C ILE A 65 -8.42 -17.03 11.65
N ALA A 66 -8.59 -17.51 12.88
CA ALA A 66 -8.51 -16.69 14.08
C ALA A 66 -7.13 -16.04 14.26
N MET A 67 -6.06 -16.80 14.03
CA MET A 67 -4.69 -16.29 14.06
C MET A 67 -4.44 -15.24 12.97
N ALA A 68 -4.85 -15.50 11.74
CA ALA A 68 -4.74 -14.55 10.63
C ALA A 68 -5.51 -13.26 10.92
N THR A 69 -6.75 -13.37 11.41
CA THR A 69 -7.60 -12.23 11.79
C THR A 69 -6.93 -11.38 12.89
N ARG A 70 -6.36 -12.03 13.90
CA ARG A 70 -5.63 -11.36 14.97
C ARG A 70 -4.37 -10.67 14.45
N GLY A 71 -3.59 -11.36 13.63
CA GLY A 71 -2.39 -10.79 12.99
C GLY A 71 -2.70 -9.54 12.16
N VAL A 72 -3.79 -9.58 11.38
CA VAL A 72 -4.27 -8.41 10.63
C VAL A 72 -4.69 -7.28 11.56
N ALA A 73 -5.44 -7.58 12.64
CA ALA A 73 -5.86 -6.58 13.61
C ALA A 73 -4.67 -5.93 14.34
N GLN A 74 -3.66 -6.71 14.70
CA GLN A 74 -2.41 -6.20 15.29
C GLN A 74 -1.65 -5.31 14.31
N ALA A 75 -1.50 -5.75 13.07
CA ALA A 75 -0.84 -4.97 12.02
C ALA A 75 -1.59 -3.66 11.72
N ALA A 76 -2.93 -3.67 11.76
CA ALA A 76 -3.73 -2.46 11.58
C ALA A 76 -3.53 -1.45 12.73
N GLY A 77 -3.19 -1.91 13.94
CA GLY A 77 -2.85 -1.08 15.09
C GLY A 77 -1.41 -0.55 15.06
N ASP A 78 -0.53 -1.14 14.26
CA ASP A 78 0.88 -0.78 14.19
C ASP A 78 1.08 0.47 13.32
N PRO A 79 1.57 1.58 13.88
CA PRO A 79 1.79 2.81 13.12
C PRO A 79 2.86 2.65 12.03
N ASP A 80 3.87 1.82 12.21
CA ASP A 80 4.93 1.59 11.24
C ASP A 80 4.36 0.90 10.00
N ARG A 81 3.54 -0.13 10.19
CA ARG A 81 2.84 -0.80 9.09
C ARG A 81 1.91 0.14 8.33
N ARG A 82 1.21 1.02 9.04
CA ARG A 82 0.34 2.03 8.42
C ARG A 82 1.13 3.05 7.62
N LEU A 83 2.28 3.50 8.13
CA LEU A 83 3.19 4.38 7.40
C LEU A 83 3.76 3.68 6.16
N GLU A 84 4.19 2.43 6.26
CA GLU A 84 4.68 1.64 5.13
C GLU A 84 3.66 1.57 3.99
N HIS A 85 2.40 1.25 4.29
CA HIS A 85 1.33 1.21 3.29
C HIS A 85 1.07 2.57 2.63
N LEU A 86 1.04 3.64 3.41
CA LEU A 86 0.88 5.00 2.90
C LEU A 86 2.06 5.41 2.01
N MET A 87 3.28 5.07 2.39
CA MET A 87 4.48 5.35 1.60
C MET A 87 4.47 4.61 0.27
N ARG A 88 4.16 3.32 0.26
CA ARG A 88 4.03 2.52 -0.97
C ARG A 88 2.97 3.12 -1.90
N ALA A 89 1.78 3.42 -1.37
CA ALA A 89 0.71 4.06 -2.15
C ALA A 89 1.14 5.41 -2.72
N SER A 90 1.90 6.21 -1.94
CA SER A 90 2.44 7.50 -2.41
C SER A 90 3.45 7.32 -3.55
N ASP A 91 4.35 6.35 -3.44
CA ASP A 91 5.37 6.11 -4.46
C ASP A 91 4.75 5.57 -5.78
N GLU A 92 3.76 4.68 -5.70
CA GLU A 92 3.00 4.19 -6.86
C GLU A 92 2.20 5.32 -7.53
N MET A 93 1.51 6.14 -6.73
CA MET A 93 0.75 7.28 -7.25
C MET A 93 1.66 8.33 -7.86
N ARG A 94 2.82 8.59 -7.27
CA ARG A 94 3.83 9.52 -7.80
C ARG A 94 4.37 9.04 -9.14
N SER A 95 4.69 7.75 -9.26
CA SER A 95 5.16 7.16 -10.52
C SER A 95 4.11 7.30 -11.63
N THR A 96 2.86 6.99 -11.30
CA THR A 96 1.73 7.14 -12.23
C THR A 96 1.53 8.60 -12.63
N PHE A 97 1.55 9.53 -11.67
CA PHE A 97 1.43 10.96 -11.92
C PHE A 97 2.51 11.48 -12.87
N ILE A 98 3.79 11.13 -12.63
CA ILE A 98 4.91 11.54 -13.50
C ILE A 98 4.69 11.06 -14.94
N THR A 99 4.24 9.83 -15.12
CA THR A 99 3.95 9.26 -16.45
C THR A 99 2.80 9.99 -17.14
N MET A 100 1.72 10.26 -16.43
CA MET A 100 0.57 10.98 -16.95
C MET A 100 0.90 12.43 -17.30
N GLU A 101 1.66 13.10 -16.43
CA GLU A 101 2.12 14.48 -16.65
C GLU A 101 3.05 14.57 -17.86
N ALA A 102 4.01 13.65 -18.00
CA ALA A 102 4.91 13.59 -19.15
C ALA A 102 4.12 13.44 -20.46
N ARG A 103 3.11 12.57 -20.47
CA ARG A 103 2.24 12.41 -21.64
C ARG A 103 1.44 13.68 -21.95
N LEU A 104 0.94 14.38 -20.93
CA LEU A 104 0.26 15.66 -21.11
C LEU A 104 1.18 16.70 -21.72
N VAL A 105 2.42 16.81 -21.23
CA VAL A 105 3.44 17.74 -21.76
C VAL A 105 3.71 17.47 -23.23
N GLU A 106 3.92 16.19 -23.61
CA GLU A 106 4.15 15.79 -24.99
C GLU A 106 2.95 16.13 -25.89
N TRP A 107 1.73 15.84 -25.42
CA TRP A 107 0.51 16.08 -26.21
C TRP A 107 0.23 17.58 -26.38
N VAL A 108 0.36 18.38 -25.34
CA VAL A 108 0.24 19.84 -25.44
C VAL A 108 1.36 20.40 -26.33
N GLY A 109 2.59 19.90 -26.16
CA GLY A 109 3.74 20.33 -26.97
C GLY A 109 3.61 20.04 -28.47
N LEU A 110 2.79 19.03 -28.86
CA LEU A 110 2.48 18.77 -30.27
C LEU A 110 1.76 19.95 -30.92
N PHE A 111 0.86 20.61 -30.20
CA PHE A 111 0.09 21.76 -30.72
C PHE A 111 0.72 23.11 -30.35
N LEU A 112 1.39 23.19 -29.21
CA LEU A 112 1.99 24.42 -28.68
C LEU A 112 3.51 24.21 -28.43
N PRO A 113 4.32 24.02 -29.50
CA PRO A 113 5.74 23.68 -29.35
C PRO A 113 6.57 24.81 -28.69
N GLU A 114 6.08 26.05 -28.73
CA GLU A 114 6.73 27.18 -28.08
C GLU A 114 6.50 27.20 -26.57
N ALA A 115 5.53 26.41 -26.06
CA ALA A 115 5.23 26.36 -24.64
C ALA A 115 6.41 25.71 -23.89
N ARG A 116 7.14 26.54 -23.13
CA ARG A 116 8.21 26.07 -22.27
C ARG A 116 7.63 25.74 -20.91
N PHE A 117 7.38 24.47 -20.70
CA PHE A 117 7.01 23.98 -19.38
C PHE A 117 8.28 23.99 -18.52
N GLY A 118 8.37 24.95 -17.60
CA GLY A 118 9.49 25.06 -16.65
C GLY A 118 9.62 23.86 -15.73
N GLN A 119 10.46 23.97 -14.71
CA GLN A 119 10.61 22.90 -13.72
C GLN A 119 9.32 22.63 -12.93
N ASP A 120 8.48 23.64 -12.75
CA ASP A 120 7.16 23.49 -12.10
C ASP A 120 6.07 23.28 -13.14
N ARG A 121 5.78 22.00 -13.41
CA ARG A 121 4.70 21.56 -14.28
C ARG A 121 3.42 21.24 -13.50
N SER A 122 3.44 21.41 -12.18
CA SER A 122 2.38 20.94 -11.29
C SER A 122 1.00 21.55 -11.59
N SER A 123 0.95 22.74 -12.19
CA SER A 123 -0.27 23.43 -12.59
C SER A 123 -0.77 23.07 -13.99
N LEU A 124 0.06 22.41 -14.85
CA LEU A 124 -0.29 22.18 -16.25
C LEU A 124 -1.60 21.40 -16.41
N GLY A 125 -1.77 20.34 -15.63
CA GLY A 125 -3.00 19.54 -15.67
C GLY A 125 -4.25 20.38 -15.41
N LYS A 126 -4.18 21.28 -14.42
CA LYS A 126 -5.26 22.20 -14.09
C LYS A 126 -5.49 23.20 -15.22
N THR A 127 -4.43 23.82 -15.72
CA THR A 127 -4.48 24.83 -16.81
C THR A 127 -5.14 24.25 -18.08
N VAL A 128 -4.73 23.04 -18.48
CA VAL A 128 -5.33 22.34 -19.64
C VAL A 128 -6.77 21.93 -19.36
N GLY A 129 -7.03 21.38 -18.18
CA GLY A 129 -8.36 20.92 -17.78
C GLY A 129 -9.42 22.02 -17.65
N GLU A 130 -9.00 23.25 -17.35
CA GLU A 130 -9.86 24.43 -17.24
C GLU A 130 -10.00 25.20 -18.57
N ALA A 131 -9.07 25.01 -19.52
CA ALA A 131 -9.12 25.72 -20.80
C ALA A 131 -10.34 25.33 -21.62
N GLU A 132 -11.02 26.31 -22.18
CA GLU A 132 -12.21 26.10 -23.02
C GLU A 132 -11.84 25.66 -24.44
N SER A 133 -10.70 26.15 -24.94
CA SER A 133 -10.17 25.88 -26.28
C SER A 133 -8.65 25.94 -26.30
N LEU A 134 -8.03 25.46 -27.41
CA LEU A 134 -6.60 25.61 -27.65
C LEU A 134 -6.18 27.10 -27.66
N GLU A 135 -7.04 27.97 -28.20
CA GLU A 135 -6.79 29.42 -28.20
C GLU A 135 -6.74 29.98 -26.78
N HIS A 136 -7.65 29.54 -25.91
CA HIS A 136 -7.63 29.94 -24.49
C HIS A 136 -6.35 29.44 -23.83
N LEU A 137 -5.97 28.17 -24.08
CA LEU A 137 -4.75 27.58 -23.55
C LEU A 137 -3.49 28.33 -24.01
N SER A 138 -3.38 28.66 -25.32
CA SER A 138 -2.24 29.38 -25.88
C SER A 138 -2.08 30.78 -25.26
N LYS A 139 -3.18 31.50 -25.06
CA LYS A 139 -3.19 32.81 -24.36
C LYS A 139 -2.72 32.67 -22.90
N THR A 140 -3.21 31.64 -22.21
CA THR A 140 -2.82 31.40 -20.80
C THR A 140 -1.35 31.03 -20.65
N LEU A 141 -0.80 30.29 -21.62
CA LEU A 141 0.62 29.92 -21.65
C LEU A 141 1.53 30.99 -22.28
N GLY A 142 0.94 32.06 -22.85
CA GLY A 142 1.68 33.14 -23.46
C GLY A 142 2.41 32.74 -24.75
N VAL A 143 1.85 31.82 -25.53
CA VAL A 143 2.43 31.31 -26.77
C VAL A 143 1.53 31.54 -27.97
N SER A 144 2.10 31.49 -29.17
CA SER A 144 1.35 31.70 -30.43
C SER A 144 0.38 30.56 -30.68
N LEU A 145 -0.80 30.89 -31.21
CA LEU A 145 -1.75 29.88 -31.65
C LEU A 145 -1.22 29.21 -32.94
N PRO A 146 -1.16 27.87 -33.01
CA PRO A 146 -0.68 27.18 -34.19
C PRO A 146 -1.69 27.28 -35.34
N PRO A 147 -1.22 27.16 -36.60
CA PRO A 147 -2.09 27.17 -37.77
C PRO A 147 -3.02 25.95 -37.86
N VAL A 148 -2.63 24.85 -37.23
CA VAL A 148 -3.39 23.60 -37.16
C VAL A 148 -3.49 23.18 -35.71
N GLY A 149 -4.70 22.90 -35.25
CA GLY A 149 -4.97 22.45 -33.88
C GLY A 149 -5.70 21.12 -33.86
N PRO A 150 -5.99 20.59 -32.67
CA PRO A 150 -6.76 19.36 -32.50
C PRO A 150 -8.19 19.54 -33.02
N ASP A 151 -8.80 18.47 -33.49
CA ASP A 151 -10.23 18.46 -33.74
C ASP A 151 -11.02 18.47 -32.42
N LYS A 152 -12.36 18.60 -32.51
CA LYS A 152 -13.20 18.66 -31.30
C LYS A 152 -13.11 17.42 -30.39
N PRO A 153 -13.16 16.18 -30.92
CA PRO A 153 -12.96 14.97 -30.13
C PRO A 153 -11.57 14.91 -29.45
N GLU A 154 -10.53 15.25 -30.20
CA GLU A 154 -9.15 15.24 -29.67
C GLU A 154 -8.96 16.31 -28.59
N TRP A 155 -9.45 17.53 -28.81
CA TRP A 155 -9.43 18.57 -27.78
C TRP A 155 -10.15 18.14 -26.50
N LYS A 156 -11.31 17.49 -26.65
CA LYS A 156 -12.05 16.95 -25.50
C LYS A 156 -11.22 15.92 -24.74
N ALA A 157 -10.59 15.00 -25.46
CA ALA A 157 -9.73 13.96 -24.85
C ALA A 157 -8.51 14.58 -24.12
N LEU A 158 -7.85 15.57 -24.74
CA LEU A 158 -6.72 16.27 -24.13
C LEU A 158 -7.13 17.00 -22.86
N LYS A 159 -8.27 17.67 -22.89
CA LYS A 159 -8.85 18.36 -21.72
C LYS A 159 -9.16 17.40 -20.58
N GLU A 160 -9.85 16.29 -20.86
CA GLU A 160 -10.17 15.24 -19.89
C GLU A 160 -8.89 14.59 -19.30
N TRP A 161 -7.85 14.43 -20.12
CA TRP A 161 -6.55 13.98 -19.65
C TRP A 161 -5.92 14.98 -18.68
N GLY A 162 -5.95 16.28 -19.01
CA GLY A 162 -5.51 17.36 -18.13
C GLY A 162 -6.23 17.36 -16.79
N GLN A 163 -7.56 17.20 -16.81
CA GLN A 163 -8.38 17.08 -15.59
C GLN A 163 -7.97 15.88 -14.75
N SER A 164 -7.70 14.72 -15.38
CA SER A 164 -7.24 13.53 -14.69
C SER A 164 -5.89 13.77 -14.02
N VAL A 165 -4.93 14.38 -14.72
CA VAL A 165 -3.61 14.76 -14.15
C VAL A 165 -3.77 15.68 -12.94
N ALA A 166 -4.65 16.69 -13.01
CA ALA A 166 -4.93 17.59 -11.89
C ALA A 166 -5.53 16.86 -10.68
N VAL A 167 -6.45 15.93 -10.92
CA VAL A 167 -7.05 15.08 -9.87
C VAL A 167 -6.00 14.21 -9.19
N PHE A 168 -5.14 13.54 -9.97
CA PHE A 168 -4.05 12.71 -9.45
C PHE A 168 -3.07 13.54 -8.61
N ARG A 169 -2.71 14.73 -9.06
CA ARG A 169 -1.88 15.64 -8.27
C ARG A 169 -2.51 15.97 -6.92
N GLY A 170 -3.78 16.35 -6.92
CA GLY A 170 -4.49 16.66 -5.68
C GLY A 170 -4.65 15.45 -4.73
N GLN A 171 -4.75 14.24 -5.28
CA GLN A 171 -4.76 13.00 -4.48
C GLN A 171 -3.40 12.72 -3.87
N LEU A 172 -2.31 12.88 -4.64
CA LEU A 172 -0.94 12.71 -4.15
C LEU A 172 -0.63 13.70 -3.02
N ASP A 173 -1.00 14.98 -3.17
CA ASP A 173 -0.80 15.99 -2.13
C ASP A 173 -1.55 15.64 -0.83
N ARG A 174 -2.78 15.14 -0.94
CA ARG A 174 -3.54 14.68 0.23
C ARG A 174 -2.89 13.48 0.92
N LEU A 175 -2.42 12.51 0.14
CA LEU A 175 -1.75 11.33 0.66
C LEU A 175 -0.45 11.70 1.38
N GLU A 176 0.38 12.55 0.76
CA GLU A 176 1.60 13.06 1.40
C GLU A 176 1.34 13.87 2.67
N ASN A 177 0.26 14.64 2.71
CA ASN A 177 -0.15 15.34 3.92
C ASN A 177 -0.57 14.38 5.03
N GLY A 178 -1.26 13.27 4.68
CA GLY A 178 -1.56 12.19 5.60
C GLY A 178 -0.30 11.53 6.18
N ILE A 179 0.69 11.25 5.32
CA ILE A 179 1.99 10.71 5.75
C ILE A 179 2.70 11.69 6.69
N ARG A 180 2.76 12.98 6.34
CA ARG A 180 3.39 14.00 7.21
C ARG A 180 2.75 14.05 8.59
N HIS A 181 1.42 14.04 8.63
CA HIS A 181 0.69 14.07 9.89
C HIS A 181 0.98 12.83 10.75
N LEU A 182 0.89 11.64 10.16
CA LEU A 182 1.13 10.38 10.87
C LEU A 182 2.58 10.29 11.36
N SER A 183 3.56 10.68 10.51
CA SER A 183 4.97 10.70 10.90
C SER A 183 5.26 11.66 12.03
N GLN A 184 4.66 12.84 12.04
CA GLN A 184 4.83 13.80 13.14
C GLN A 184 4.27 13.29 14.44
N GLN A 185 3.20 12.49 14.40
CA GLN A 185 2.62 11.88 15.59
C GLN A 185 3.45 10.72 16.15
N HIS A 186 3.94 9.84 15.28
CA HIS A 186 4.59 8.59 15.70
C HIS A 186 6.11 8.68 15.74
N LEU A 187 6.71 9.58 14.95
CA LEU A 187 8.16 9.77 14.82
C LEU A 187 8.54 11.25 15.02
N PRO A 188 8.14 11.90 16.13
CA PRO A 188 8.31 13.35 16.29
C PRO A 188 9.77 13.79 16.22
N SER A 189 10.68 13.08 16.87
CA SER A 189 12.11 13.42 16.87
C SER A 189 12.75 13.24 15.48
N LEU A 190 12.44 12.15 14.81
CA LEU A 190 12.96 11.88 13.46
C LEU A 190 12.37 12.84 12.44
N SER A 191 11.09 13.17 12.57
CA SER A 191 10.40 14.16 11.73
C SER A 191 10.97 15.57 11.90
N ALA A 192 11.39 15.94 13.11
CA ALA A 192 12.04 17.23 13.38
C ALA A 192 13.44 17.31 12.76
N LEU A 193 14.19 16.20 12.71
CA LEU A 193 15.55 16.15 12.19
C LEU A 193 15.59 16.06 10.66
N LEU A 194 14.76 15.21 10.06
CA LEU A 194 14.86 14.85 8.64
C LEU A 194 13.68 15.36 7.79
N GLY A 195 12.66 15.89 8.45
CA GLY A 195 11.38 16.14 7.84
C GLY A 195 10.48 14.88 7.79
N PRO A 196 9.16 15.06 7.85
CA PRO A 196 8.23 13.96 8.10
C PRO A 196 8.15 12.92 6.98
N LEU A 197 8.33 13.32 5.71
CA LEU A 197 8.32 12.36 4.60
C LEU A 197 9.56 11.46 4.58
N LEU A 198 10.74 12.01 4.92
CA LEU A 198 11.95 11.19 5.01
C LEU A 198 11.93 10.33 6.25
N ALA A 199 11.41 10.83 7.38
CA ALA A 199 11.20 10.04 8.58
C ALA A 199 10.33 8.81 8.30
N ALA A 200 9.22 8.97 7.56
CA ALA A 200 8.36 7.86 7.17
C ALA A 200 9.04 6.81 6.28
N ARG A 201 10.07 7.20 5.51
CA ARG A 201 10.81 6.26 4.64
C ARG A 201 11.83 5.42 5.40
N LEU A 202 12.19 5.81 6.62
CA LEU A 202 13.19 5.15 7.46
C LEU A 202 12.55 4.25 8.54
N CYS A 203 11.23 4.21 8.56
CA CYS A 203 10.42 3.33 9.38
C CYS A 203 10.16 2.03 8.63
#